data_1bdaf275f6d25a9f9298169b584296d5
#
_entry.id   1bdaf275f6d25a9f9298169b584296d5
#
_cell.length_a   1.000
_cell.length_b   1.000
_cell.length_c   1.000
_cell.angle_alpha   90.00
_cell.angle_beta   90.00
_cell.angle_gamma   90.00
#
_symmetry.space_group_name_H-M   'P 1'
#
loop_
_entity.id
_entity.type
_entity.pdbx_description
1 polymer ?
#
loop_
_entity_poly.entity_id
_entity_poly.type
_entity_poly.pdbx_seq_one_letter_code
_entity_poly.pdbx_strand_id
1 'polypeptide(L)'
;MEQHLSRDARNLRPSAIRAFAKLINDPNVISFAGGVPSPETFPAERVAAIAERVIRERRAIALQYGPTAGLPRLREFVAGVCRKRRIDCTADDVLLTTGSQQALDLVAHVLLDPGDVVLVELPTYIGGTSSFYARSATLPGVAQDDGGIVVESLAEAARRMKPKLLYTIPNFQNPSGRLMAQRRRDDVLRVAEEHDFIVVEDDPYGELVYVDDADTTPMRARDPRVIYLGSFSKVLAPGLRCGWIVAPREILGPLEIAKQAADLCSGMLDQSIVDEFCAEGELPAQIERVRAFYRGKRGTMLSALDEHFAGRAKWTSADGGLFTWVTLSDDVDTAARVPQAVASGVAYVPGAPFFVDGSGRNTMRLTFAKEPDARIRDGVARLARVFA
;
A
#
# COMPACT_ATOMS: atom_id res chain seq x y z
N MET A 1 -21.93 -28.24 3.27
CA MET A 1 -21.82 -27.00 2.43
C MET A 1 -20.39 -26.72 2.00
N GLU A 2 -19.36 -26.99 2.82
CA GLU A 2 -17.94 -26.75 2.48
C GLU A 2 -17.48 -27.48 1.21
N GLN A 3 -18.04 -28.65 0.91
CA GLN A 3 -17.75 -29.39 -0.32
C GLN A 3 -18.11 -28.63 -1.62
N HIS A 4 -18.99 -27.63 -1.54
CA HIS A 4 -19.42 -26.80 -2.66
C HIS A 4 -18.53 -25.56 -2.88
N LEU A 5 -17.57 -25.30 -1.97
CA LEU A 5 -16.62 -24.22 -2.15
C LEU A 5 -15.66 -24.53 -3.31
N SER A 6 -15.38 -23.51 -4.13
CA SER A 6 -14.36 -23.60 -5.16
C SER A 6 -12.97 -23.86 -4.53
N ARG A 7 -12.01 -24.30 -5.34
CA ARG A 7 -10.60 -24.43 -4.92
C ARG A 7 -10.07 -23.12 -4.38
N ASP A 8 -10.33 -22.02 -5.08
CA ASP A 8 -9.87 -20.68 -4.68
C ASP A 8 -10.49 -20.22 -3.36
N ALA A 9 -11.80 -20.44 -3.17
CA ALA A 9 -12.47 -20.11 -1.91
C ALA A 9 -11.87 -20.83 -0.70
N ARG A 10 -11.37 -22.06 -0.87
CA ARG A 10 -10.70 -22.82 0.19
C ARG A 10 -9.30 -22.29 0.54
N ASN A 11 -8.68 -21.54 -0.37
CA ASN A 11 -7.35 -20.93 -0.19
C ASN A 11 -7.41 -19.51 0.38
N LEU A 12 -8.62 -18.93 0.53
CA LEU A 12 -8.78 -17.63 1.16
C LEU A 12 -8.26 -17.64 2.60
N ARG A 13 -7.44 -16.67 2.93
CA ARG A 13 -6.87 -16.50 4.27
C ARG A 13 -7.43 -15.24 4.94
N PRO A 14 -7.88 -15.33 6.22
CA PRO A 14 -8.26 -14.15 6.97
C PRO A 14 -7.09 -13.17 7.07
N SER A 15 -7.37 -11.88 6.92
CA SER A 15 -6.34 -10.85 7.12
C SER A 15 -5.88 -10.82 8.58
N ALA A 16 -4.60 -11.10 8.84
CA ALA A 16 -4.01 -11.00 10.17
C ALA A 16 -4.17 -9.59 10.78
N ILE A 17 -4.14 -8.53 9.97
CA ILE A 17 -4.34 -7.15 10.44
C ILE A 17 -5.79 -6.96 10.94
N ARG A 18 -6.78 -7.59 10.32
CA ARG A 18 -8.18 -7.49 10.76
C ARG A 18 -8.42 -8.12 12.12
N ALA A 19 -7.60 -9.10 12.52
CA ALA A 19 -7.67 -9.66 13.87
C ALA A 19 -7.41 -8.59 14.95
N PHE A 20 -6.66 -7.56 14.64
CA PHE A 20 -6.38 -6.41 15.52
C PHE A 20 -7.41 -5.27 15.41
N ALA A 21 -8.45 -5.41 14.55
CA ALA A 21 -9.40 -4.32 14.29
C ALA A 21 -10.11 -3.80 15.55
N LYS A 22 -10.41 -4.68 16.51
CA LYS A 22 -11.01 -4.28 17.79
C LYS A 22 -10.05 -3.42 18.61
N LEU A 23 -8.76 -3.76 18.65
CA LEU A 23 -7.72 -3.02 19.37
C LEU A 23 -7.39 -1.69 18.70
N ILE A 24 -7.49 -1.60 17.38
CA ILE A 24 -7.24 -0.37 16.62
C ILE A 24 -8.29 0.71 16.96
N ASN A 25 -9.49 0.31 17.32
CA ASN A 25 -10.63 1.21 17.55
C ASN A 25 -11.00 1.38 19.03
N ASP A 26 -10.28 0.75 19.96
CA ASP A 26 -10.49 0.96 21.40
C ASP A 26 -9.89 2.31 21.82
N PRO A 27 -10.69 3.29 22.31
CA PRO A 27 -10.19 4.60 22.71
C PRO A 27 -9.21 4.56 23.90
N ASN A 28 -9.26 3.49 24.71
CA ASN A 28 -8.39 3.29 25.87
C ASN A 28 -7.03 2.73 25.50
N VAL A 29 -6.86 2.23 24.26
CA VAL A 29 -5.62 1.66 23.75
C VAL A 29 -4.94 2.67 22.83
N ILE A 30 -3.65 2.93 23.04
CA ILE A 30 -2.81 3.66 22.11
C ILE A 30 -2.46 2.72 20.96
N SER A 31 -2.98 3.00 19.76
CA SER A 31 -2.88 2.04 18.67
C SER A 31 -1.87 2.44 17.59
N PHE A 32 -0.74 1.75 17.57
CA PHE A 32 0.22 1.77 16.46
C PHE A 32 -0.02 0.66 15.43
N ALA A 33 -1.13 -0.09 15.56
CA ALA A 33 -1.44 -1.22 14.69
C ALA A 33 -2.14 -0.82 13.39
N GLY A 34 -2.83 0.31 13.35
CA GLY A 34 -3.59 0.77 12.18
C GLY A 34 -2.71 1.03 10.96
N GLY A 35 -3.24 0.79 9.75
CA GLY A 35 -2.59 1.16 8.49
C GLY A 35 -3.38 2.22 7.71
N VAL A 36 -4.20 3.00 8.42
CA VAL A 36 -5.12 3.97 7.83
C VAL A 36 -4.64 5.41 8.07
N PRO A 37 -4.91 6.33 7.14
CA PRO A 37 -4.64 7.75 7.35
C PRO A 37 -5.42 8.33 8.53
N SER A 38 -4.90 9.42 9.12
CA SER A 38 -5.63 10.19 10.13
C SER A 38 -6.83 10.90 9.52
N PRO A 39 -8.01 10.85 10.16
CA PRO A 39 -9.17 11.66 9.75
C PRO A 39 -8.88 13.17 9.73
N GLU A 40 -7.92 13.66 10.51
CA GLU A 40 -7.51 15.07 10.54
C GLU A 40 -6.91 15.54 9.21
N THR A 41 -6.46 14.61 8.36
CA THR A 41 -5.93 14.93 7.03
C THR A 41 -7.00 15.02 5.95
N PHE A 42 -8.24 14.60 6.23
CA PHE A 42 -9.30 14.61 5.24
C PHE A 42 -9.87 16.01 5.04
N PRO A 43 -10.01 16.48 3.79
CA PRO A 43 -10.63 17.78 3.50
C PRO A 43 -12.16 17.66 3.55
N ALA A 44 -12.73 17.32 4.74
CA ALA A 44 -14.11 16.89 4.91
C ALA A 44 -15.12 17.94 4.43
N GLU A 45 -14.95 19.21 4.83
CA GLU A 45 -15.84 20.32 4.45
C GLU A 45 -15.83 20.51 2.92
N ARG A 46 -14.65 20.39 2.31
CA ARG A 46 -14.51 20.55 0.87
C ARG A 46 -15.15 19.38 0.11
N VAL A 47 -14.92 18.16 0.56
CA VAL A 47 -15.56 16.96 0.01
C VAL A 47 -17.09 17.05 0.13
N ALA A 48 -17.61 17.51 1.26
CA ALA A 48 -19.06 17.70 1.47
C ALA A 48 -19.64 18.71 0.48
N ALA A 49 -19.01 19.89 0.32
CA ALA A 49 -19.46 20.90 -0.62
C ALA A 49 -19.43 20.42 -2.08
N ILE A 50 -18.37 19.71 -2.46
CA ILE A 50 -18.27 19.11 -3.80
C ILE A 50 -19.36 18.04 -3.99
N ALA A 51 -19.56 17.16 -3.02
CA ALA A 51 -20.57 16.10 -3.11
C ALA A 51 -21.99 16.66 -3.30
N GLU A 52 -22.35 17.71 -2.52
CA GLU A 52 -23.63 18.39 -2.68
C GLU A 52 -23.80 18.97 -4.09
N ARG A 53 -22.81 19.70 -4.59
CA ARG A 53 -22.81 20.28 -5.92
C ARG A 53 -22.91 19.22 -7.02
N VAL A 54 -22.12 18.16 -6.94
CA VAL A 54 -22.12 17.05 -7.89
C VAL A 54 -23.48 16.38 -7.97
N ILE A 55 -24.13 16.12 -6.83
CA ILE A 55 -25.45 15.50 -6.78
C ILE A 55 -26.51 16.42 -7.40
N ARG A 56 -26.46 17.73 -7.13
CA ARG A 56 -27.43 18.69 -7.65
C ARG A 56 -27.25 18.95 -9.15
N GLU A 57 -26.02 19.18 -9.59
CA GLU A 57 -25.75 19.73 -10.92
C GLU A 57 -25.37 18.65 -11.94
N ARG A 58 -24.76 17.54 -11.49
CA ARG A 58 -24.24 16.47 -12.33
C ARG A 58 -24.89 15.10 -12.08
N ARG A 59 -26.11 15.08 -11.53
CA ARG A 59 -26.82 13.84 -11.15
C ARG A 59 -26.88 12.78 -12.23
N ALA A 60 -27.03 13.20 -13.50
CA ALA A 60 -27.10 12.28 -14.65
C ALA A 60 -25.79 11.51 -14.89
N ILE A 61 -24.66 11.97 -14.33
CA ILE A 61 -23.37 11.30 -14.37
C ILE A 61 -23.10 10.62 -13.03
N ALA A 62 -23.22 11.36 -11.93
CA ALA A 62 -22.82 10.90 -10.61
C ALA A 62 -23.69 9.78 -10.03
N LEU A 63 -24.97 9.70 -10.42
CA LEU A 63 -25.94 8.72 -9.92
C LEU A 63 -26.33 7.67 -10.96
N GLN A 64 -25.69 7.66 -12.13
CA GLN A 64 -25.90 6.67 -13.18
C GLN A 64 -24.67 5.75 -13.32
N TYR A 65 -24.83 4.63 -13.99
CA TYR A 65 -23.70 3.82 -14.45
C TYR A 65 -22.80 4.64 -15.37
N GLY A 66 -21.51 4.41 -15.26
CA GLY A 66 -20.50 5.06 -16.09
C GLY A 66 -19.63 4.09 -16.88
N PRO A 67 -18.62 4.62 -17.59
CA PRO A 67 -17.66 3.78 -18.29
C PRO A 67 -16.90 2.87 -17.32
N THR A 68 -16.66 1.63 -17.72
CA THR A 68 -15.88 0.66 -16.94
C THR A 68 -14.48 1.18 -16.65
N ALA A 69 -13.83 1.80 -17.65
CA ALA A 69 -12.51 2.41 -17.49
C ALA A 69 -12.48 3.62 -16.53
N GLY A 70 -13.66 4.19 -16.21
CA GLY A 70 -13.81 5.35 -15.34
C GLY A 70 -14.05 6.66 -16.10
N LEU A 71 -14.31 7.74 -15.35
CA LEU A 71 -14.60 9.07 -15.90
C LEU A 71 -13.45 9.57 -16.79
N PRO A 72 -13.71 9.98 -18.04
CA PRO A 72 -12.66 10.39 -18.97
C PRO A 72 -11.80 11.55 -18.45
N ARG A 73 -12.44 12.58 -17.83
CA ARG A 73 -11.71 13.73 -17.28
C ARG A 73 -10.79 13.32 -16.11
N LEU A 74 -11.24 12.42 -15.25
CA LEU A 74 -10.41 11.92 -14.14
C LEU A 74 -9.28 11.03 -14.65
N ARG A 75 -9.52 10.21 -15.69
CA ARG A 75 -8.44 9.42 -16.35
C ARG A 75 -7.36 10.34 -16.94
N GLU A 76 -7.75 11.44 -17.62
CA GLU A 76 -6.79 12.42 -18.14
C GLU A 76 -6.02 13.11 -17.00
N PHE A 77 -6.71 13.47 -15.91
CA PHE A 77 -6.03 14.02 -14.73
C PHE A 77 -4.98 13.04 -14.17
N VAL A 78 -5.37 11.78 -14.00
CA VAL A 78 -4.45 10.72 -13.51
C VAL A 78 -3.27 10.53 -14.48
N ALA A 79 -3.50 10.50 -15.78
CA ALA A 79 -2.43 10.47 -16.79
C ALA A 79 -1.48 11.67 -16.62
N GLY A 80 -2.03 12.86 -16.35
CA GLY A 80 -1.24 14.06 -16.03
C GLY A 80 -0.39 13.90 -14.76
N VAL A 81 -0.92 13.29 -13.71
CA VAL A 81 -0.15 12.96 -12.49
C VAL A 81 0.96 11.96 -12.80
N CYS A 82 0.67 10.93 -13.58
CA CYS A 82 1.65 9.92 -13.99
C CYS A 82 2.77 10.54 -14.83
N ARG A 83 2.46 11.43 -15.78
CA ARG A 83 3.47 12.14 -16.60
C ARG A 83 4.38 13.03 -15.75
N LYS A 84 3.87 13.71 -14.70
CA LYS A 84 4.71 14.45 -13.74
C LYS A 84 5.69 13.55 -13.02
N ARG A 85 5.36 12.28 -12.85
CA ARG A 85 6.21 11.25 -12.29
C ARG A 85 7.01 10.48 -13.35
N ARG A 86 7.12 11.03 -14.55
CA ARG A 86 7.88 10.50 -15.71
C ARG A 86 7.32 9.20 -16.29
N ILE A 87 6.08 8.81 -15.96
CA ILE A 87 5.42 7.69 -16.61
C ILE A 87 4.81 8.22 -17.91
N ASP A 88 5.27 7.72 -19.05
CA ASP A 88 4.68 8.03 -20.35
C ASP A 88 3.35 7.27 -20.49
N CYS A 89 2.25 8.01 -20.41
CA CYS A 89 0.90 7.47 -20.58
C CYS A 89 -0.12 8.55 -20.94
N THR A 90 -1.19 8.13 -21.57
CA THR A 90 -2.38 8.90 -21.90
C THR A 90 -3.57 8.44 -21.06
N ALA A 91 -4.72 9.11 -21.19
CA ALA A 91 -5.95 8.66 -20.53
C ALA A 91 -6.34 7.23 -20.94
N ASP A 92 -6.00 6.80 -22.16
CA ASP A 92 -6.33 5.46 -22.66
C ASP A 92 -5.49 4.35 -22.03
N ASP A 93 -4.38 4.71 -21.39
CA ASP A 93 -3.53 3.78 -20.66
C ASP A 93 -3.90 3.67 -19.16
N VAL A 94 -4.97 4.38 -18.72
CA VAL A 94 -5.44 4.44 -17.33
C VAL A 94 -6.78 3.71 -17.18
N LEU A 95 -6.83 2.75 -16.26
CA LEU A 95 -8.06 2.10 -15.78
C LEU A 95 -8.31 2.51 -14.33
N LEU A 96 -9.40 3.24 -14.05
CA LEU A 96 -9.80 3.57 -12.69
C LEU A 96 -10.35 2.34 -11.97
N THR A 97 -10.03 2.22 -10.69
CA THR A 97 -10.41 1.07 -9.86
C THR A 97 -11.00 1.51 -8.52
N THR A 98 -11.72 0.61 -7.87
CA THR A 98 -12.25 0.80 -6.52
C THR A 98 -11.12 0.63 -5.48
N GLY A 99 -10.10 1.51 -5.58
CA GLY A 99 -8.83 1.49 -4.83
C GLY A 99 -7.85 0.42 -5.34
N SER A 100 -6.60 0.49 -4.85
CA SER A 100 -5.52 -0.43 -5.24
C SER A 100 -5.83 -1.91 -4.95
N GLN A 101 -6.70 -2.20 -3.97
CA GLN A 101 -7.07 -3.59 -3.67
C GLN A 101 -7.82 -4.25 -4.82
N GLN A 102 -8.73 -3.52 -5.50
CA GLN A 102 -9.36 -4.03 -6.71
C GLN A 102 -8.35 -4.15 -7.86
N ALA A 103 -7.42 -3.20 -7.97
CA ALA A 103 -6.36 -3.28 -8.97
C ALA A 103 -5.54 -4.56 -8.82
N LEU A 104 -5.13 -4.89 -7.60
CA LEU A 104 -4.39 -6.13 -7.29
C LEU A 104 -5.23 -7.39 -7.58
N ASP A 105 -6.52 -7.38 -7.25
CA ASP A 105 -7.41 -8.51 -7.54
C ASP A 105 -7.59 -8.73 -9.05
N LEU A 106 -7.78 -7.64 -9.81
CA LEU A 106 -7.89 -7.70 -11.28
C LEU A 106 -6.58 -8.21 -11.92
N VAL A 107 -5.42 -7.72 -11.47
CA VAL A 107 -4.11 -8.20 -11.95
C VAL A 107 -3.94 -9.69 -11.67
N ALA A 108 -4.28 -10.12 -10.44
CA ALA A 108 -4.22 -11.53 -10.08
C ALA A 108 -5.21 -12.37 -10.90
N HIS A 109 -6.42 -11.86 -11.15
CA HIS A 109 -7.45 -12.55 -11.94
C HIS A 109 -7.04 -12.76 -13.38
N VAL A 110 -6.44 -11.75 -14.00
CA VAL A 110 -6.13 -11.77 -15.44
C VAL A 110 -4.83 -12.49 -15.73
N LEU A 111 -3.86 -12.44 -14.81
CA LEU A 111 -2.51 -12.93 -15.11
C LEU A 111 -2.16 -14.26 -14.44
N LEU A 112 -2.91 -14.73 -13.43
CA LEU A 112 -2.51 -15.90 -12.66
C LEU A 112 -3.43 -17.10 -12.87
N ASP A 113 -2.83 -18.22 -13.17
CA ASP A 113 -3.40 -19.55 -13.06
C ASP A 113 -3.04 -20.19 -11.69
N PRO A 114 -3.85 -21.14 -11.18
CA PRO A 114 -3.54 -21.84 -9.94
C PRO A 114 -2.17 -22.56 -9.99
N GLY A 115 -1.29 -22.20 -9.05
CA GLY A 115 0.07 -22.74 -8.97
C GLY A 115 1.14 -21.82 -9.53
N ASP A 116 0.77 -20.76 -10.26
CA ASP A 116 1.73 -19.76 -10.72
C ASP A 116 2.50 -19.12 -9.55
N VAL A 117 3.73 -18.73 -9.82
CA VAL A 117 4.63 -18.15 -8.83
C VAL A 117 4.60 -16.64 -8.92
N VAL A 118 4.33 -16.01 -7.77
CA VAL A 118 4.45 -14.56 -7.55
C VAL A 118 5.52 -14.30 -6.51
N LEU A 119 6.65 -13.72 -6.91
CA LEU A 119 7.67 -13.27 -5.97
C LEU A 119 7.14 -12.08 -5.18
N VAL A 120 7.41 -12.05 -3.87
CA VAL A 120 7.04 -10.96 -2.97
C VAL A 120 8.21 -10.58 -2.09
N GLU A 121 8.23 -9.34 -1.64
CA GLU A 121 9.23 -8.85 -0.69
C GLU A 121 9.13 -9.56 0.67
N LEU A 122 10.22 -9.65 1.42
CA LEU A 122 10.27 -10.07 2.82
C LEU A 122 10.80 -8.93 3.70
N PRO A 123 9.93 -8.24 4.46
CA PRO A 123 8.48 -8.43 4.61
C PRO A 123 7.66 -7.83 3.45
N THR A 124 6.36 -8.19 3.33
CA THR A 124 5.46 -7.71 2.28
C THR A 124 4.09 -7.30 2.81
N TYR A 125 3.31 -6.57 1.99
CA TYR A 125 1.96 -6.13 2.34
C TYR A 125 0.95 -7.29 2.28
N ILE A 126 0.32 -7.58 3.44
CA ILE A 126 -0.63 -8.70 3.60
C ILE A 126 -1.86 -8.55 2.68
N GLY A 127 -2.32 -7.30 2.43
CA GLY A 127 -3.45 -7.06 1.53
C GLY A 127 -3.14 -7.43 0.07
N GLY A 128 -1.91 -7.19 -0.39
CA GLY A 128 -1.44 -7.61 -1.72
C GLY A 128 -1.38 -9.12 -1.84
N THR A 129 -0.73 -9.79 -0.90
CA THR A 129 -0.61 -11.26 -0.90
C THR A 129 -1.97 -11.96 -0.85
N SER A 130 -2.98 -11.35 -0.23
CA SER A 130 -4.34 -11.91 -0.18
C SER A 130 -4.96 -12.08 -1.56
N SER A 131 -4.75 -11.13 -2.49
CA SER A 131 -5.25 -11.23 -3.87
C SER A 131 -4.62 -12.39 -4.64
N PHE A 132 -3.31 -12.61 -4.43
CA PHE A 132 -2.59 -13.71 -5.08
C PHE A 132 -2.95 -15.08 -4.48
N TYR A 133 -3.08 -15.19 -3.16
CA TYR A 133 -3.58 -16.41 -2.51
C TYR A 133 -4.99 -16.77 -2.97
N ALA A 134 -5.85 -15.79 -3.24
CA ALA A 134 -7.19 -16.01 -3.78
C ALA A 134 -7.18 -16.68 -5.16
N ARG A 135 -6.07 -16.62 -5.89
CA ARG A 135 -5.85 -17.32 -7.17
C ARG A 135 -5.01 -18.58 -7.03
N SER A 136 -4.86 -19.08 -5.81
CA SER A 136 -4.04 -20.27 -5.54
C SER A 136 -2.58 -20.15 -6.03
N ALA A 137 -2.04 -18.93 -6.08
CA ALA A 137 -0.65 -18.69 -6.43
C ALA A 137 0.30 -19.12 -5.30
N THR A 138 1.52 -19.47 -5.66
CA THR A 138 2.63 -19.72 -4.73
C THR A 138 3.44 -18.44 -4.55
N LEU A 139 3.67 -18.04 -3.29
CA LEU A 139 4.31 -16.78 -2.96
C LEU A 139 5.66 -16.99 -2.25
N PRO A 140 6.75 -17.26 -2.97
CA PRO A 140 8.08 -17.24 -2.37
C PRO A 140 8.55 -15.82 -2.10
N GLY A 141 9.26 -15.65 -0.99
CA GLY A 141 9.77 -14.35 -0.57
C GLY A 141 11.16 -14.06 -1.12
N VAL A 142 11.43 -12.76 -1.33
CA VAL A 142 12.73 -12.21 -1.73
C VAL A 142 13.23 -11.31 -0.62
N ALA A 143 14.49 -11.49 -0.21
CA ALA A 143 15.09 -10.71 0.88
C ALA A 143 15.14 -9.21 0.57
N GLN A 144 15.03 -8.40 1.63
CA GLN A 144 15.21 -6.95 1.61
C GLN A 144 16.35 -6.52 2.55
N ASP A 145 17.07 -5.50 2.13
CA ASP A 145 17.95 -4.69 2.98
C ASP A 145 17.42 -3.24 3.09
N ASP A 146 18.24 -2.32 3.58
CA ASP A 146 17.83 -0.91 3.72
C ASP A 146 17.63 -0.20 2.37
N GLY A 147 18.21 -0.72 1.29
CA GLY A 147 18.03 -0.23 -0.08
C GLY A 147 16.88 -0.89 -0.86
N GLY A 148 16.08 -1.75 -0.23
CA GLY A 148 14.97 -2.48 -0.84
C GLY A 148 15.30 -3.94 -1.18
N ILE A 149 14.74 -4.49 -2.26
CA ILE A 149 14.96 -5.89 -2.69
C ILE A 149 16.46 -6.17 -2.88
N VAL A 150 16.97 -7.26 -2.28
CA VAL A 150 18.32 -7.77 -2.53
C VAL A 150 18.35 -8.47 -3.89
N VAL A 151 19.10 -7.90 -4.84
CA VAL A 151 19.08 -8.33 -6.27
C VAL A 151 19.54 -9.78 -6.43
N GLU A 152 20.56 -10.20 -5.68
CA GLU A 152 21.07 -11.57 -5.71
C GLU A 152 20.01 -12.57 -5.28
N SER A 153 19.23 -12.23 -4.23
CA SER A 153 18.09 -13.03 -3.76
C SER A 153 16.99 -13.11 -4.81
N LEU A 154 16.70 -11.99 -5.50
CA LEU A 154 15.72 -11.93 -6.58
C LEU A 154 16.16 -12.81 -7.76
N ALA A 155 17.39 -12.67 -8.23
CA ALA A 155 17.93 -13.42 -9.37
C ALA A 155 17.98 -14.93 -9.08
N GLU A 156 18.35 -15.33 -7.86
CA GLU A 156 18.33 -16.74 -7.45
C GLU A 156 16.89 -17.29 -7.45
N ALA A 157 15.95 -16.56 -6.84
CA ALA A 157 14.55 -16.96 -6.81
C ALA A 157 13.96 -17.05 -8.23
N ALA A 158 14.23 -16.07 -9.09
CA ALA A 158 13.76 -16.04 -10.48
C ALA A 158 14.26 -17.25 -11.28
N ARG A 159 15.56 -17.54 -11.20
CA ARG A 159 16.17 -18.69 -11.88
C ARG A 159 15.56 -20.04 -11.45
N ARG A 160 15.31 -20.18 -10.13
CA ARG A 160 14.84 -21.44 -9.54
C ARG A 160 13.36 -21.66 -9.68
N MET A 161 12.56 -20.59 -9.54
CA MET A 161 11.10 -20.68 -9.39
C MET A 161 10.34 -20.31 -10.66
N LYS A 162 10.99 -19.65 -11.64
CA LYS A 162 10.38 -19.16 -12.88
C LYS A 162 9.07 -18.39 -12.61
N PRO A 163 9.16 -17.26 -11.90
CA PRO A 163 7.97 -16.51 -11.48
C PRO A 163 7.24 -15.92 -12.68
N LYS A 164 5.95 -15.73 -12.56
CA LYS A 164 5.12 -14.99 -13.51
C LYS A 164 5.07 -13.49 -13.17
N LEU A 165 5.08 -13.18 -11.87
CA LEU A 165 5.02 -11.82 -11.36
C LEU A 165 6.04 -11.60 -10.22
N LEU A 166 6.50 -10.34 -10.10
CA LEU A 166 7.04 -9.78 -8.86
C LEU A 166 6.07 -8.68 -8.37
N TYR A 167 5.60 -8.79 -7.13
CA TYR A 167 4.85 -7.73 -6.44
C TYR A 167 5.77 -6.96 -5.50
N THR A 168 5.83 -5.64 -5.65
CA THR A 168 6.71 -4.77 -4.86
C THR A 168 6.05 -3.42 -4.56
N ILE A 169 6.43 -2.81 -3.42
CA ILE A 169 6.09 -1.44 -3.02
C ILE A 169 7.39 -0.65 -2.90
N PRO A 170 7.92 -0.05 -3.99
CA PRO A 170 9.24 0.57 -3.97
C PRO A 170 9.31 1.85 -3.13
N ASN A 171 8.18 2.55 -2.95
CA ASN A 171 8.11 3.83 -2.26
C ASN A 171 7.52 3.65 -0.86
N PHE A 172 8.37 3.81 0.18
CA PHE A 172 7.95 3.78 1.59
C PHE A 172 7.12 2.54 1.94
N GLN A 173 7.68 1.40 1.63
CA GLN A 173 7.10 0.06 1.65
C GLN A 173 6.25 -0.21 2.90
N ASN A 174 5.13 -0.87 2.72
CA ASN A 174 4.35 -1.43 3.81
C ASN A 174 4.70 -2.94 3.97
N PRO A 175 5.33 -3.35 5.10
CA PRO A 175 5.36 -2.67 6.40
C PRO A 175 6.64 -1.90 6.71
N SER A 176 7.71 -2.04 5.92
CA SER A 176 9.07 -1.66 6.34
C SER A 176 9.33 -0.15 6.35
N GLY A 177 8.52 0.66 5.68
CA GLY A 177 8.76 2.10 5.51
C GLY A 177 9.98 2.43 4.63
N ARG A 178 10.63 1.44 4.03
CA ARG A 178 11.82 1.62 3.19
C ARG A 178 11.50 2.24 1.85
N LEU A 179 12.43 3.06 1.36
CA LEU A 179 12.46 3.57 0.00
C LEU A 179 13.46 2.74 -0.80
N MET A 180 13.03 2.08 -1.87
CA MET A 180 13.94 1.35 -2.75
C MET A 180 14.79 2.34 -3.53
N ALA A 181 16.12 2.20 -3.41
CA ALA A 181 17.09 3.03 -4.12
C ALA A 181 16.90 2.92 -5.64
N GLN A 182 17.09 4.03 -6.37
CA GLN A 182 16.83 4.08 -7.81
C GLN A 182 17.68 3.08 -8.60
N ARG A 183 18.98 2.92 -8.25
CA ARG A 183 19.83 1.90 -8.86
C ARG A 183 19.28 0.48 -8.62
N ARG A 184 18.71 0.22 -7.44
CA ARG A 184 18.13 -1.08 -7.13
C ARG A 184 16.90 -1.37 -8.00
N ARG A 185 16.11 -0.34 -8.35
CA ARG A 185 14.98 -0.45 -9.29
C ARG A 185 15.45 -0.86 -10.68
N ASP A 186 16.56 -0.27 -11.17
CA ASP A 186 17.15 -0.64 -12.45
C ASP A 186 17.63 -2.10 -12.47
N ASP A 187 18.27 -2.54 -11.38
CA ASP A 187 18.74 -3.92 -11.24
C ASP A 187 17.57 -4.92 -11.16
N VAL A 188 16.47 -4.56 -10.46
CA VAL A 188 15.25 -5.38 -10.40
C VAL A 188 14.61 -5.51 -11.78
N LEU A 189 14.51 -4.42 -12.54
CA LEU A 189 13.97 -4.44 -13.91
C LEU A 189 14.83 -5.29 -14.86
N ARG A 190 16.16 -5.21 -14.72
CA ARG A 190 17.07 -6.06 -15.50
C ARG A 190 16.87 -7.55 -15.21
N VAL A 191 16.71 -7.94 -13.93
CA VAL A 191 16.42 -9.34 -13.56
C VAL A 191 15.04 -9.75 -14.10
N ALA A 192 14.04 -8.86 -14.06
CA ALA A 192 12.72 -9.14 -14.60
C ALA A 192 12.75 -9.40 -16.13
N GLU A 193 13.57 -8.63 -16.86
CA GLU A 193 13.80 -8.83 -18.30
C GLU A 193 14.55 -10.14 -18.59
N GLU A 194 15.65 -10.41 -17.86
CA GLU A 194 16.47 -11.62 -18.03
C GLU A 194 15.68 -12.91 -17.79
N HIS A 195 14.67 -12.86 -16.90
CA HIS A 195 13.88 -14.04 -16.49
C HIS A 195 12.42 -14.01 -16.95
N ASP A 196 12.05 -13.03 -17.79
CA ASP A 196 10.73 -12.88 -18.43
C ASP A 196 9.54 -12.93 -17.46
N PHE A 197 9.57 -12.07 -16.41
CA PHE A 197 8.44 -11.87 -15.52
C PHE A 197 7.99 -10.40 -15.44
N ILE A 198 6.72 -10.20 -15.11
CA ILE A 198 6.11 -8.86 -15.01
C ILE A 198 6.30 -8.31 -13.59
N VAL A 199 6.67 -7.03 -13.50
CA VAL A 199 6.69 -6.31 -12.22
C VAL A 199 5.35 -5.61 -11.99
N VAL A 200 4.74 -5.85 -10.83
CA VAL A 200 3.58 -5.12 -10.32
C VAL A 200 4.07 -4.16 -9.24
N GLU A 201 4.11 -2.88 -9.59
CA GLU A 201 4.52 -1.77 -8.74
C GLU A 201 3.30 -1.14 -8.06
N ASP A 202 3.13 -1.37 -6.76
CA ASP A 202 2.06 -0.76 -5.96
C ASP A 202 2.61 0.49 -5.26
N ASP A 203 2.06 1.67 -5.57
CA ASP A 203 2.61 2.95 -5.13
C ASP A 203 1.59 3.86 -4.43
N PRO A 204 1.07 3.44 -3.28
CA PRO A 204 0.13 4.26 -2.53
C PRO A 204 0.78 5.39 -1.72
N TYR A 205 2.12 5.39 -1.59
CA TYR A 205 2.84 6.30 -0.69
C TYR A 205 3.80 7.26 -1.41
N GLY A 206 4.02 7.12 -2.70
CA GLY A 206 5.05 7.89 -3.43
C GLY A 206 4.91 9.42 -3.36
N GLU A 207 3.72 9.92 -3.02
CA GLU A 207 3.47 11.34 -2.76
C GLU A 207 3.71 11.73 -1.29
N LEU A 208 3.84 10.77 -0.35
CA LEU A 208 4.04 11.05 1.08
C LEU A 208 5.52 11.09 1.44
N VAL A 209 6.24 12.09 0.95
CA VAL A 209 7.68 12.30 1.15
C VAL A 209 7.90 13.32 2.26
N TYR A 210 8.85 13.04 3.17
CA TYR A 210 9.15 13.88 4.33
C TYR A 210 10.57 14.44 4.36
N VAL A 211 11.42 14.00 3.43
CA VAL A 211 12.82 14.45 3.26
C VAL A 211 13.04 14.95 1.84
N ASP A 212 13.94 15.90 1.66
CA ASP A 212 14.07 16.62 0.39
C ASP A 212 14.75 15.77 -0.71
N ASP A 213 15.64 14.85 -0.36
CA ASP A 213 16.46 14.08 -1.31
C ASP A 213 15.84 12.73 -1.72
N ALA A 214 14.58 12.45 -1.36
CA ALA A 214 13.94 11.18 -1.70
C ALA A 214 13.50 11.15 -3.16
N ASP A 215 14.11 10.29 -3.98
CA ASP A 215 13.68 10.03 -5.35
C ASP A 215 12.64 8.89 -5.39
N THR A 216 11.38 9.26 -5.58
CA THR A 216 10.24 8.34 -5.67
C THR A 216 9.83 8.05 -7.12
N THR A 217 10.69 8.32 -8.11
CA THR A 217 10.40 8.04 -9.52
C THR A 217 10.03 6.56 -9.70
N PRO A 218 8.84 6.24 -10.23
CA PRO A 218 8.38 4.85 -10.37
C PRO A 218 9.23 4.02 -11.34
N MET A 219 9.23 2.70 -11.13
CA MET A 219 9.85 1.74 -12.06
C MET A 219 9.16 1.78 -13.42
N ARG A 220 7.84 2.00 -13.45
CA ARG A 220 7.06 2.19 -14.69
C ARG A 220 7.59 3.32 -15.56
N ALA A 221 8.23 4.33 -15.00
CA ALA A 221 8.85 5.42 -15.76
C ALA A 221 10.05 4.95 -16.61
N ARG A 222 10.59 3.75 -16.34
CA ARG A 222 11.77 3.17 -17.00
C ARG A 222 11.46 1.99 -17.88
N ASP A 223 10.45 1.21 -17.50
CA ASP A 223 10.04 0.03 -18.23
C ASP A 223 8.51 0.03 -18.44
N PRO A 224 8.05 0.18 -19.71
CA PRO A 224 6.62 0.17 -20.03
C PRO A 224 5.93 -1.18 -19.82
N ARG A 225 6.67 -2.26 -19.49
CA ARG A 225 6.09 -3.57 -19.13
C ARG A 225 5.62 -3.63 -17.67
N VAL A 226 6.09 -2.72 -16.80
CA VAL A 226 5.66 -2.64 -15.40
C VAL A 226 4.16 -2.29 -15.32
N ILE A 227 3.41 -3.02 -14.51
CA ILE A 227 2.05 -2.66 -14.13
C ILE A 227 2.13 -1.74 -12.91
N TYR A 228 1.72 -0.48 -13.08
CA TYR A 228 1.75 0.52 -12.02
C TYR A 228 0.38 0.72 -11.41
N LEU A 229 0.31 0.66 -10.08
CA LEU A 229 -0.90 0.88 -9.30
C LEU A 229 -0.76 2.14 -8.47
N GLY A 230 -1.74 3.05 -8.58
CA GLY A 230 -1.79 4.26 -7.80
C GLY A 230 -3.11 4.44 -7.06
N SER A 231 -3.17 5.38 -6.11
CA SER A 231 -4.36 5.59 -5.30
C SER A 231 -4.44 7.00 -4.71
N PHE A 232 -5.66 7.54 -4.61
CA PHE A 232 -5.95 8.76 -3.83
C PHE A 232 -6.11 8.49 -2.32
N SER A 233 -6.09 7.23 -1.88
CA SER A 233 -6.41 6.84 -0.50
C SER A 233 -5.52 7.47 0.56
N LYS A 234 -4.27 7.81 0.25
CA LYS A 234 -3.31 8.32 1.25
C LYS A 234 -3.12 9.83 1.17
N VAL A 235 -3.54 10.44 0.09
CA VAL A 235 -3.38 11.89 -0.16
C VAL A 235 -4.71 12.65 -0.10
N LEU A 236 -5.86 11.97 -0.28
CA LEU A 236 -7.17 12.59 -0.23
C LEU A 236 -8.04 11.95 0.86
N ALA A 237 -8.69 10.83 0.56
CA ALA A 237 -9.47 10.08 1.55
C ALA A 237 -9.65 8.61 1.11
N PRO A 238 -9.37 7.62 1.97
CA PRO A 238 -9.51 6.21 1.62
C PRO A 238 -10.96 5.76 1.41
N GLY A 239 -11.93 6.47 2.02
CA GLY A 239 -13.36 6.19 1.89
C GLY A 239 -13.91 6.41 0.49
N LEU A 240 -13.28 7.26 -0.33
CA LEU A 240 -13.68 7.53 -1.72
C LEU A 240 -13.33 6.38 -2.67
N ARG A 241 -12.62 5.38 -2.22
CA ARG A 241 -12.32 4.16 -2.98
C ARG A 241 -11.86 4.41 -4.42
N CYS A 242 -11.00 5.40 -4.65
CA CYS A 242 -10.50 5.73 -5.97
C CYS A 242 -9.00 5.40 -6.10
N GLY A 243 -8.68 4.53 -7.03
CA GLY A 243 -7.33 4.13 -7.44
C GLY A 243 -7.27 3.93 -8.95
N TRP A 244 -6.11 3.52 -9.46
CA TRP A 244 -5.92 3.29 -10.89
C TRP A 244 -4.84 2.28 -11.20
N ILE A 245 -4.89 1.74 -12.41
CA ILE A 245 -3.87 0.92 -13.05
C ILE A 245 -3.35 1.66 -14.28
N VAL A 246 -2.03 1.66 -14.48
CA VAL A 246 -1.37 1.95 -15.76
C VAL A 246 -0.63 0.69 -16.17
N ALA A 247 -0.97 0.12 -17.33
CA ALA A 247 -0.40 -1.15 -17.79
C ALA A 247 -0.17 -1.13 -19.30
N PRO A 248 0.60 -2.09 -19.85
CA PRO A 248 0.63 -2.34 -21.31
C PRO A 248 -0.77 -2.57 -21.86
N ARG A 249 -1.03 -2.09 -23.08
CA ARG A 249 -2.37 -2.18 -23.70
C ARG A 249 -2.87 -3.61 -23.86
N GLU A 250 -1.97 -4.54 -24.09
CA GLU A 250 -2.25 -5.97 -24.20
C GLU A 250 -2.82 -6.57 -22.90
N ILE A 251 -2.46 -5.96 -21.76
CA ILE A 251 -2.94 -6.35 -20.42
C ILE A 251 -4.16 -5.52 -20.02
N LEU A 252 -4.18 -4.23 -20.38
CA LEU A 252 -5.21 -3.29 -19.95
C LEU A 252 -6.60 -3.68 -20.45
N GLY A 253 -6.73 -4.14 -21.70
CA GLY A 253 -7.99 -4.61 -22.26
C GLY A 253 -8.60 -5.77 -21.47
N PRO A 254 -7.90 -6.87 -21.25
CA PRO A 254 -8.34 -7.95 -20.36
C PRO A 254 -8.68 -7.51 -18.93
N LEU A 255 -7.92 -6.56 -18.34
CA LEU A 255 -8.23 -5.99 -17.02
C LEU A 255 -9.56 -5.24 -17.00
N GLU A 256 -9.86 -4.47 -18.05
CA GLU A 256 -11.14 -3.76 -18.18
C GLU A 256 -12.31 -4.74 -18.33
N ILE A 257 -12.17 -5.81 -19.13
CA ILE A 257 -13.18 -6.86 -19.27
C ILE A 257 -13.43 -7.57 -17.93
N ALA A 258 -12.36 -7.91 -17.20
CA ALA A 258 -12.49 -8.53 -15.89
C ALA A 258 -13.17 -7.59 -14.88
N LYS A 259 -12.84 -6.29 -14.91
CA LYS A 259 -13.50 -5.27 -14.09
C LYS A 259 -14.98 -5.14 -14.44
N GLN A 260 -15.33 -5.14 -15.73
CA GLN A 260 -16.74 -5.09 -16.17
C GLN A 260 -17.55 -6.25 -15.57
N ALA A 261 -16.96 -7.44 -15.51
CA ALA A 261 -17.61 -8.60 -14.88
C ALA A 261 -17.68 -8.51 -13.35
N ALA A 262 -16.75 -7.81 -12.71
CA ALA A 262 -16.63 -7.71 -11.26
C ALA A 262 -17.56 -6.65 -10.64
N ASP A 263 -17.59 -5.44 -11.21
CA ASP A 263 -18.34 -4.32 -10.64
C ASP A 263 -19.00 -3.40 -11.67
N LEU A 264 -18.95 -3.73 -12.94
CA LEU A 264 -19.41 -2.95 -14.08
C LEU A 264 -18.66 -1.61 -14.23
N CYS A 265 -18.66 -0.81 -13.19
CA CYS A 265 -17.88 0.44 -13.05
C CYS A 265 -17.69 0.75 -11.57
N SER A 266 -16.60 1.43 -11.22
CA SER A 266 -16.42 1.97 -9.87
C SER A 266 -17.45 3.05 -9.56
N GLY A 267 -17.73 3.31 -8.28
CA GLY A 267 -18.73 4.28 -7.81
C GLY A 267 -18.61 5.63 -8.52
N MET A 268 -19.65 6.01 -9.27
CA MET A 268 -19.61 7.23 -10.08
C MET A 268 -19.69 8.50 -9.26
N LEU A 269 -20.34 8.45 -8.08
CA LEU A 269 -20.37 9.57 -7.15
C LEU A 269 -18.97 9.83 -6.60
N ASP A 270 -18.27 8.79 -6.16
CA ASP A 270 -16.91 8.91 -5.63
C ASP A 270 -15.95 9.43 -6.68
N GLN A 271 -15.99 8.88 -7.90
CA GLN A 271 -15.20 9.38 -9.02
C GLN A 271 -15.51 10.85 -9.34
N SER A 272 -16.79 11.25 -9.31
CA SER A 272 -17.20 12.62 -9.59
C SER A 272 -16.72 13.60 -8.53
N ILE A 273 -16.68 13.18 -7.26
CA ILE A 273 -16.13 13.99 -6.16
C ILE A 273 -14.63 14.18 -6.36
N VAL A 274 -13.89 13.09 -6.62
CA VAL A 274 -12.44 13.16 -6.86
C VAL A 274 -12.12 13.99 -8.10
N ASP A 275 -12.88 13.82 -9.17
CA ASP A 275 -12.76 14.54 -10.44
C ASP A 275 -12.91 16.06 -10.24
N GLU A 276 -13.96 16.51 -9.52
CA GLU A 276 -14.15 17.92 -9.21
C GLU A 276 -13.04 18.46 -8.29
N PHE A 277 -12.67 17.74 -7.25
CA PHE A 277 -11.56 18.13 -6.37
C PHE A 277 -10.26 18.35 -7.13
N CYS A 278 -9.96 17.45 -8.07
CA CYS A 278 -8.78 17.54 -8.92
C CYS A 278 -8.88 18.67 -9.94
N ALA A 279 -10.05 18.86 -10.56
CA ALA A 279 -10.29 19.90 -11.56
C ALA A 279 -10.17 21.33 -11.00
N GLU A 280 -10.50 21.51 -9.73
CA GLU A 280 -10.34 22.79 -9.02
C GLU A 280 -8.88 23.09 -8.63
N GLY A 281 -7.96 22.14 -8.90
CA GLY A 281 -6.53 22.34 -8.63
C GLY A 281 -6.13 22.23 -7.16
N GLU A 282 -6.98 21.65 -6.30
CA GLU A 282 -6.75 21.60 -4.85
C GLU A 282 -5.83 20.45 -4.41
N LEU A 283 -5.64 19.42 -5.24
CA LEU A 283 -4.86 18.25 -4.85
C LEU A 283 -3.41 18.55 -4.46
N PRO A 284 -2.65 19.43 -5.15
CA PRO A 284 -1.27 19.74 -4.73
C PRO A 284 -1.21 20.35 -3.32
N ALA A 285 -2.07 21.33 -3.01
CA ALA A 285 -2.13 21.94 -1.68
C ALA A 285 -2.54 20.92 -0.60
N GLN A 286 -3.46 20.01 -0.93
CA GLN A 286 -3.85 18.92 -0.05
C GLN A 286 -2.69 17.97 0.24
N ILE A 287 -1.90 17.59 -0.77
CA ILE A 287 -0.71 16.74 -0.60
C ILE A 287 0.30 17.42 0.35
N GLU A 288 0.59 18.69 0.16
CA GLU A 288 1.51 19.44 1.04
C GLU A 288 1.01 19.51 2.49
N ARG A 289 -0.29 19.72 2.69
CA ARG A 289 -0.89 19.68 4.03
C ARG A 289 -0.72 18.31 4.70
N VAL A 290 -0.96 17.24 3.96
CA VAL A 290 -0.81 15.86 4.44
C VAL A 290 0.66 15.55 4.75
N ARG A 291 1.59 15.97 3.89
CA ARG A 291 3.04 15.84 4.10
C ARG A 291 3.49 16.55 5.38
N ALA A 292 3.09 17.80 5.56
CA ALA A 292 3.45 18.59 6.75
C ALA A 292 2.92 17.93 8.04
N PHE A 293 1.67 17.45 8.01
CA PHE A 293 1.05 16.77 9.14
C PHE A 293 1.83 15.50 9.54
N TYR A 294 2.12 14.61 8.59
CA TYR A 294 2.81 13.36 8.90
C TYR A 294 4.31 13.53 9.16
N ARG A 295 4.96 14.54 8.59
CA ARG A 295 6.35 14.89 8.93
C ARG A 295 6.51 15.16 10.42
N GLY A 296 5.58 15.92 11.02
CA GLY A 296 5.56 16.17 12.47
C GLY A 296 5.40 14.88 13.29
N LYS A 297 4.41 14.08 12.94
CA LYS A 297 4.13 12.80 13.62
C LYS A 297 5.27 11.79 13.52
N ARG A 298 5.89 11.69 12.34
CA ARG A 298 7.12 10.91 12.14
C ARG A 298 8.23 11.37 13.09
N GLY A 299 8.48 12.67 13.16
CA GLY A 299 9.50 13.23 14.05
C GLY A 299 9.26 12.84 15.52
N THR A 300 8.01 12.92 15.97
CA THR A 300 7.61 12.50 17.32
C THR A 300 7.86 11.00 17.55
N MET A 301 7.50 10.15 16.59
CA MET A 301 7.70 8.69 16.70
C MET A 301 9.18 8.34 16.77
N LEU A 302 10.00 8.88 15.87
CA LEU A 302 11.43 8.59 15.83
C LEU A 302 12.15 9.09 17.09
N SER A 303 11.84 10.31 17.55
CA SER A 303 12.41 10.82 18.81
C SER A 303 12.04 9.96 20.03
N ALA A 304 10.81 9.46 20.08
CA ALA A 304 10.39 8.56 21.16
C ALA A 304 11.09 7.19 21.09
N LEU A 305 11.34 6.67 19.88
CA LEU A 305 12.13 5.44 19.70
C LEU A 305 13.58 5.65 20.12
N ASP A 306 14.19 6.78 19.75
CA ASP A 306 15.54 7.15 20.18
C ASP A 306 15.64 7.22 21.71
N GLU A 307 14.65 7.83 22.37
CA GLU A 307 14.64 7.98 23.84
C GLU A 307 14.51 6.63 24.56
N HIS A 308 13.66 5.72 24.05
CA HIS A 308 13.25 4.54 24.82
C HIS A 308 13.81 3.21 24.31
N PHE A 309 14.24 3.12 23.03
CA PHE A 309 14.74 1.88 22.42
C PHE A 309 16.20 1.94 21.97
N ALA A 310 16.91 3.06 22.12
CA ALA A 310 18.32 3.15 21.75
C ALA A 310 19.16 2.03 22.40
N GLY A 311 19.98 1.37 21.57
CA GLY A 311 20.81 0.22 21.99
C GLY A 311 20.08 -1.10 22.20
N ARG A 312 18.71 -1.13 22.11
CA ARG A 312 17.88 -2.34 22.30
C ARG A 312 17.15 -2.78 21.04
N ALA A 313 16.97 -1.89 20.09
CA ALA A 313 16.31 -2.16 18.82
C ALA A 313 16.92 -1.32 17.69
N LYS A 314 16.61 -1.72 16.45
CA LYS A 314 16.86 -0.93 15.25
C LYS A 314 15.49 -0.58 14.62
N TRP A 315 15.41 0.55 13.92
CA TRP A 315 14.19 0.93 13.22
C TRP A 315 14.52 1.68 11.93
N THR A 316 13.54 1.68 11.00
CA THR A 316 13.67 2.40 9.74
C THR A 316 13.39 3.89 9.92
N SER A 317 14.07 4.74 9.14
CA SER A 317 13.95 6.20 9.18
C SER A 317 12.57 6.71 8.78
N ALA A 318 11.78 5.90 8.03
CA ALA A 318 10.47 6.27 7.54
C ALA A 318 10.47 7.62 6.79
N ASP A 319 11.32 7.77 5.79
CA ASP A 319 11.50 9.02 5.02
C ASP A 319 10.25 9.44 4.24
N GLY A 320 9.22 8.61 4.27
CA GLY A 320 7.88 8.81 3.76
C GLY A 320 6.90 7.76 4.27
N GLY A 321 5.70 7.74 3.72
CA GLY A 321 4.66 6.78 4.08
C GLY A 321 4.09 6.96 5.48
N LEU A 322 3.64 5.86 6.12
CA LEU A 322 2.91 5.92 7.38
C LEU A 322 3.50 5.02 8.47
N PHE A 323 4.63 4.34 8.20
CA PHE A 323 5.14 3.26 9.04
C PHE A 323 6.61 3.42 9.36
N THR A 324 6.98 2.96 10.56
CA THR A 324 8.34 2.56 10.90
C THR A 324 8.37 1.08 11.27
N TRP A 325 9.46 0.42 10.91
CA TRP A 325 9.69 -1.00 11.17
C TRP A 325 10.74 -1.15 12.23
N VAL A 326 10.39 -1.81 13.33
CA VAL A 326 11.28 -2.02 14.47
C VAL A 326 11.75 -3.47 14.48
N THR A 327 13.05 -3.67 14.64
CA THR A 327 13.72 -4.98 14.78
C THR A 327 14.39 -5.05 16.16
N LEU A 328 13.97 -6.03 16.94
CA LEU A 328 14.50 -6.35 18.25
C LEU A 328 15.57 -7.46 18.15
N SER A 329 16.16 -7.88 19.29
CA SER A 329 17.07 -9.03 19.33
C SER A 329 16.37 -10.33 18.89
N ASP A 330 17.12 -11.27 18.34
CA ASP A 330 16.61 -12.48 17.67
C ASP A 330 15.86 -13.44 18.61
N ASP A 331 16.08 -13.35 19.91
CA ASP A 331 15.41 -14.13 20.94
C ASP A 331 14.00 -13.62 21.29
N VAL A 332 13.61 -12.44 20.81
CA VAL A 332 12.31 -11.82 21.07
C VAL A 332 11.25 -12.36 20.10
N ASP A 333 10.11 -12.78 20.64
CA ASP A 333 8.90 -13.05 19.86
C ASP A 333 7.89 -11.93 20.09
N THR A 334 7.74 -11.03 19.11
CA THR A 334 6.82 -9.90 19.21
C THR A 334 5.35 -10.32 19.22
N ALA A 335 4.98 -11.45 18.60
CA ALA A 335 3.61 -11.96 18.65
C ALA A 335 3.24 -12.45 20.06
N ALA A 336 4.16 -13.10 20.75
CA ALA A 336 3.95 -13.56 22.12
C ALA A 336 3.79 -12.39 23.13
N ARG A 337 4.30 -11.20 22.83
CA ARG A 337 4.22 -10.01 23.69
C ARG A 337 2.96 -9.15 23.45
N VAL A 338 2.15 -9.44 22.43
CA VAL A 338 0.92 -8.67 22.15
C VAL A 338 -0.04 -8.62 23.35
N PRO A 339 -0.36 -9.72 24.06
CA PRO A 339 -1.27 -9.63 25.21
C PRO A 339 -0.76 -8.71 26.32
N GLN A 340 0.54 -8.72 26.60
CA GLN A 340 1.18 -7.85 27.60
C GLN A 340 1.15 -6.38 27.18
N ALA A 341 1.38 -6.09 25.90
CA ALA A 341 1.29 -4.73 25.35
C ALA A 341 -0.13 -4.17 25.47
N VAL A 342 -1.14 -4.98 25.09
CA VAL A 342 -2.56 -4.59 25.22
C VAL A 342 -2.95 -4.37 26.68
N ALA A 343 -2.51 -5.22 27.60
CA ALA A 343 -2.72 -5.02 29.05
C ALA A 343 -2.05 -3.72 29.55
N SER A 344 -0.98 -3.27 28.90
CA SER A 344 -0.30 -1.98 29.16
C SER A 344 -0.97 -0.81 28.41
N GLY A 345 -2.07 -1.02 27.72
CA GLY A 345 -2.81 0.00 26.98
C GLY A 345 -2.14 0.44 25.66
N VAL A 346 -1.35 -0.41 25.00
CA VAL A 346 -0.73 -0.12 23.71
C VAL A 346 -0.85 -1.32 22.76
N ALA A 347 -1.07 -1.05 21.47
CA ALA A 347 -1.17 -2.08 20.44
C ALA A 347 -0.24 -1.78 19.24
N TYR A 348 0.33 -2.82 18.66
CA TYR A 348 1.17 -2.80 17.45
C TYR A 348 0.85 -4.02 16.59
N VAL A 349 1.42 -4.11 15.37
CA VAL A 349 1.33 -5.33 14.56
C VAL A 349 2.67 -6.09 14.66
N PRO A 350 2.67 -7.34 15.16
CA PRO A 350 3.88 -8.17 15.14
C PRO A 350 4.32 -8.45 13.71
N GLY A 351 5.62 -8.67 13.50
CA GLY A 351 6.21 -8.73 12.16
C GLY A 351 5.91 -10.03 11.40
N ALA A 352 5.88 -11.17 12.10
CA ALA A 352 5.76 -12.48 11.46
C ALA A 352 4.64 -12.60 10.39
N PRO A 353 3.42 -12.02 10.56
CA PRO A 353 2.39 -12.05 9.53
C PRO A 353 2.75 -11.39 8.19
N PHE A 354 3.77 -10.52 8.15
CA PHE A 354 4.23 -9.87 6.91
C PHE A 354 5.27 -10.71 6.16
N PHE A 355 5.68 -11.84 6.72
CA PHE A 355 6.65 -12.75 6.10
C PHE A 355 5.93 -14.02 5.62
N VAL A 356 5.99 -14.27 4.32
CA VAL A 356 5.35 -15.45 3.70
C VAL A 356 6.06 -16.76 4.06
N ASP A 357 7.29 -16.69 4.55
CA ASP A 357 8.13 -17.82 5.00
C ASP A 357 8.06 -18.07 6.52
N GLY A 358 7.29 -17.26 7.26
CA GLY A 358 7.15 -17.37 8.71
C GLY A 358 8.30 -16.80 9.53
N SER A 359 9.25 -16.12 8.92
CA SER A 359 10.35 -15.39 9.60
C SER A 359 9.86 -14.10 10.27
N GLY A 360 10.76 -13.24 10.72
CA GLY A 360 10.45 -11.90 11.23
C GLY A 360 9.80 -11.86 12.61
N ARG A 361 9.97 -12.90 13.45
CA ARG A 361 9.36 -12.99 14.80
C ARG A 361 9.79 -11.87 15.73
N ASN A 362 11.01 -11.38 15.58
CA ASN A 362 11.62 -10.31 16.38
C ASN A 362 11.33 -8.91 15.84
N THR A 363 10.38 -8.75 14.93
CA THR A 363 10.08 -7.48 14.28
C THR A 363 8.65 -7.02 14.56
N MET A 364 8.39 -5.72 14.41
CA MET A 364 7.05 -5.16 14.51
C MET A 364 6.88 -3.92 13.62
N ARG A 365 5.65 -3.71 13.14
CA ARG A 365 5.26 -2.48 12.45
C ARG A 365 4.59 -1.52 13.42
N LEU A 366 5.07 -0.27 13.43
CA LEU A 366 4.41 0.84 14.11
C LEU A 366 3.93 1.86 13.08
N THR A 367 2.71 2.37 13.25
CA THR A 367 2.22 3.53 12.51
C THR A 367 2.28 4.78 13.39
N PHE A 368 2.68 5.89 12.80
CA PHE A 368 2.61 7.20 13.46
C PHE A 368 1.39 8.02 12.99
N ALA A 369 0.54 7.47 12.12
CA ALA A 369 -0.46 8.24 11.40
C ALA A 369 -1.62 8.75 12.28
N LYS A 370 -2.11 7.94 13.22
CA LYS A 370 -3.40 8.19 13.88
C LYS A 370 -3.29 8.93 15.21
N GLU A 371 -2.35 8.51 16.06
CA GLU A 371 -2.32 8.97 17.44
C GLU A 371 -1.79 10.41 17.58
N PRO A 372 -2.30 11.24 18.51
CA PRO A 372 -1.70 12.51 18.86
C PRO A 372 -0.28 12.37 19.41
N ASP A 373 0.55 13.40 19.26
CA ASP A 373 1.98 13.35 19.61
C ASP A 373 2.25 12.92 21.07
N ALA A 374 1.45 13.40 22.01
CA ALA A 374 1.56 13.00 23.43
C ALA A 374 1.28 11.49 23.60
N ARG A 375 0.30 10.95 22.87
CA ARG A 375 0.01 9.50 22.91
C ARG A 375 1.06 8.67 22.17
N ILE A 376 1.69 9.23 21.13
CA ILE A 376 2.82 8.55 20.48
C ILE A 376 3.97 8.36 21.50
N ARG A 377 4.37 9.43 22.21
CA ARG A 377 5.44 9.35 23.24
C ARG A 377 5.09 8.36 24.36
N ASP A 378 3.91 8.45 24.93
CA ASP A 378 3.44 7.55 25.99
C ASP A 378 3.35 6.09 25.50
N GLY A 379 2.84 5.85 24.31
CA GLY A 379 2.72 4.52 23.74
C GLY A 379 4.09 3.86 23.50
N VAL A 380 5.06 4.61 22.96
CA VAL A 380 6.43 4.10 22.78
C VAL A 380 7.09 3.81 24.12
N ALA A 381 6.92 4.68 25.11
CA ALA A 381 7.43 4.43 26.46
C ALA A 381 6.83 3.16 27.11
N ARG A 382 5.53 2.92 26.90
CA ARG A 382 4.86 1.67 27.35
C ARG A 382 5.41 0.45 26.63
N LEU A 383 5.57 0.51 25.30
CA LEU A 383 6.17 -0.59 24.54
C LEU A 383 7.59 -0.90 25.03
N ALA A 384 8.39 0.11 25.31
CA ALA A 384 9.74 -0.09 25.80
C ALA A 384 9.79 -0.87 27.13
N ARG A 385 8.80 -0.72 28.02
CA ARG A 385 8.66 -1.52 29.23
C ARG A 385 8.20 -2.96 28.98
N VAL A 386 7.40 -3.19 27.94
CA VAL A 386 6.98 -4.54 27.53
C VAL A 386 8.14 -5.36 26.97
N PHE A 387 9.10 -4.69 26.34
CA PHE A 387 10.28 -5.30 25.71
C PHE A 387 11.58 -5.09 26.54
N ALA A 388 11.46 -4.69 27.81
CA ALA A 388 12.59 -4.55 28.72
C ALA A 388 13.14 -5.90 29.18
#